data_73cdfa0e245421c29ad92512041d91ba
#
_entry.id   73cdfa0e245421c29ad92512041d91ba
#
_cell.length_a   1.000
_cell.length_b   1.000
_cell.length_c   1.000
_cell.angle_alpha   90.00
_cell.angle_beta   90.00
_cell.angle_gamma   90.00
#
_symmetry.space_group_name_H-M   'P 1'
#
loop_
_entity.id
_entity.type
_entity.pdbx_description
1 polymer ?
#
loop_
_entity_poly.entity_id
_entity_poly.type
_entity_poly.pdbx_seq_one_letter_code
_entity_poly.pdbx_strand_id
1 'polypeptide(L)'
;MTGAIASLNKIAERAYGKKNFYPSSMAANDLNEAIVTERMKEFAAEGKLWWDFIRLGVVFKKSPYLVGRENELNILLWPVAQASINKNPNIIQTPGYDE
;
A
#
# COMPACT_ATOMS: atom_id res chain seq x y z
N MET A 1 -0.45 -20.61 1.75
CA MET A 1 0.39 -19.82 2.69
C MET A 1 1.85 -20.26 2.71
N THR A 2 2.15 -21.55 2.74
CA THR A 2 3.55 -22.04 2.75
C THR A 2 4.40 -21.52 1.58
N GLY A 3 3.84 -21.46 0.37
CA GLY A 3 4.53 -20.90 -0.80
C GLY A 3 4.85 -19.41 -0.68
N ALA A 4 3.94 -18.63 -0.09
CA ALA A 4 4.17 -17.20 0.16
C ALA A 4 5.27 -16.97 1.20
N ILE A 5 5.26 -17.76 2.27
CA ILE A 5 6.31 -17.71 3.31
C ILE A 5 7.67 -18.12 2.73
N ALA A 6 7.71 -19.15 1.89
CA ALA A 6 8.93 -19.57 1.22
C ALA A 6 9.50 -18.47 0.30
N SER A 7 8.64 -17.79 -0.43
CA SER A 7 9.05 -16.66 -1.29
C SER A 7 9.58 -15.48 -0.47
N LEU A 8 8.90 -15.16 0.61
CA LEU A 8 9.33 -14.10 1.54
C LEU A 8 10.68 -14.42 2.19
N ASN A 9 10.90 -15.68 2.57
CA ASN A 9 12.14 -16.14 3.15
C ASN A 9 13.33 -16.08 2.18
N LYS A 10 13.13 -16.17 0.87
CA LYS A 10 14.20 -15.97 -0.11
C LYS A 10 14.73 -14.53 -0.04
N ILE A 11 13.85 -13.55 0.09
CA ILE A 11 14.23 -12.14 0.23
C ILE A 11 14.92 -11.91 1.58
N ALA A 12 14.34 -12.44 2.65
CA ALA A 12 14.90 -12.32 4.00
C ALA A 12 16.29 -12.99 4.11
N GLU A 13 16.49 -14.15 3.49
CA GLU A 13 17.79 -14.83 3.46
C GLU A 13 18.84 -13.97 2.77
N ARG A 14 18.50 -13.36 1.63
CA ARG A 14 19.40 -12.45 0.92
C ARG A 14 19.75 -11.23 1.79
N ALA A 15 18.75 -10.63 2.43
CA ALA A 15 18.91 -9.38 3.17
C ALA A 15 19.56 -9.56 4.55
N TYR A 16 19.22 -10.65 5.26
CA TYR A 16 19.62 -10.86 6.65
C TYR A 16 20.60 -12.02 6.83
N GLY A 17 20.85 -12.81 5.80
CA GLY A 17 21.71 -13.98 5.87
C GLY A 17 21.16 -15.14 6.71
N LYS A 18 19.86 -15.14 7.00
CA LYS A 18 19.19 -16.14 7.86
C LYS A 18 18.16 -16.92 7.06
N LYS A 19 18.29 -18.24 7.02
CA LYS A 19 17.30 -19.14 6.46
C LYS A 19 16.10 -19.23 7.39
N ASN A 20 14.91 -19.40 6.81
CA ASN A 20 13.66 -19.55 7.56
C ASN A 20 13.45 -18.43 8.60
N PHE A 21 13.77 -17.19 8.22
CA PHE A 21 13.59 -16.02 9.06
C PHE A 21 12.14 -15.87 9.52
N TYR A 22 11.19 -16.14 8.62
CA TYR A 22 9.77 -16.20 8.94
C TYR A 22 9.32 -17.66 9.11
N PRO A 23 8.67 -18.00 10.24
CA PRO A 23 8.24 -19.36 10.49
C PRO A 23 7.12 -19.82 9.57
N SER A 24 7.13 -21.09 9.17
CA SER A 24 6.11 -21.65 8.28
C SER A 24 4.71 -21.73 8.92
N SER A 25 4.63 -21.61 10.24
CA SER A 25 3.37 -21.61 11.01
C SER A 25 2.73 -20.23 11.17
N MET A 26 3.26 -19.21 10.48
CA MET A 26 2.79 -17.83 10.59
C MET A 26 1.32 -17.69 10.18
N ALA A 27 0.53 -16.96 10.98
CA ALA A 27 -0.86 -16.64 10.66
C ALA A 27 -0.96 -15.70 9.45
N ALA A 28 -2.12 -15.71 8.77
CA ALA A 28 -2.33 -14.93 7.56
C ALA A 28 -2.15 -13.41 7.78
N ASN A 29 -2.64 -12.89 8.92
CA ASN A 29 -2.50 -11.47 9.24
C ASN A 29 -1.04 -11.09 9.50
N ASP A 30 -0.31 -11.93 10.23
CA ASP A 30 1.12 -11.71 10.49
C ASP A 30 1.95 -11.80 9.21
N LEU A 31 1.58 -12.71 8.32
CA LEU A 31 2.21 -12.83 7.01
C LEU A 31 1.98 -11.57 6.16
N ASN A 32 0.77 -11.03 6.14
CA ASN A 32 0.47 -9.79 5.43
C ASN A 32 1.29 -8.62 5.98
N GLU A 33 1.39 -8.47 7.29
CA GLU A 33 2.22 -7.44 7.91
C GLU A 33 3.71 -7.62 7.59
N ALA A 34 4.20 -8.85 7.58
CA ALA A 34 5.57 -9.17 7.20
C ALA A 34 5.85 -8.81 5.73
N ILE A 35 4.92 -9.13 4.83
CA ILE A 35 5.03 -8.76 3.40
C ILE A 35 5.09 -7.25 3.24
N VAL A 36 4.19 -6.51 3.88
CA VAL A 36 4.18 -5.04 3.83
C VAL A 36 5.52 -4.48 4.33
N THR A 37 6.01 -4.97 5.46
CA THR A 37 7.27 -4.53 6.06
C THR A 37 8.47 -4.79 5.14
N GLU A 38 8.57 -5.99 4.55
CA GLU A 38 9.66 -6.31 3.62
C GLU A 38 9.58 -5.48 2.34
N ARG A 39 8.37 -5.24 1.82
CA ARG A 39 8.19 -4.36 0.65
C ARG A 39 8.58 -2.92 0.95
N MET A 40 8.30 -2.41 2.15
CA MET A 40 8.74 -1.08 2.58
C MET A 40 10.27 -0.97 2.59
N LYS A 41 10.96 -2.00 3.04
CA LYS A 41 12.43 -2.05 3.06
C LYS A 41 13.02 -2.19 1.66
N GLU A 42 12.46 -3.10 0.85
CA GLU A 42 12.98 -3.42 -0.48
C GLU A 42 12.75 -2.27 -1.47
N PHE A 43 11.62 -1.59 -1.38
CA PHE A 43 11.20 -0.54 -2.31
C PHE A 43 11.29 0.88 -1.73
N ALA A 44 12.11 1.08 -0.70
CA ALA A 44 12.33 2.40 -0.14
C ALA A 44 12.77 3.39 -1.22
N ALA A 45 12.07 4.52 -1.32
CA ALA A 45 12.32 5.60 -2.29
C ALA A 45 12.14 5.20 -3.78
N GLU A 46 11.51 4.07 -4.09
CA GLU A 46 11.25 3.65 -5.47
C GLU A 46 9.86 4.05 -6.00
N GLY A 47 9.03 4.71 -5.20
CA GLY A 47 7.70 5.19 -5.61
C GLY A 47 6.62 4.11 -5.73
N LYS A 48 6.86 2.89 -5.26
CA LYS A 48 5.93 1.76 -5.38
C LYS A 48 5.02 1.58 -4.18
N LEU A 49 5.39 2.13 -3.02
CA LEU A 49 4.71 1.86 -1.74
C LEU A 49 3.28 2.38 -1.68
N TRP A 50 2.99 3.51 -2.31
CA TRP A 50 1.65 4.08 -2.34
C TRP A 50 0.63 3.10 -2.94
N TRP A 51 0.94 2.53 -4.08
CA TRP A 51 0.09 1.54 -4.76
C TRP A 51 -0.05 0.25 -3.96
N ASP A 52 1.03 -0.21 -3.32
CA ASP A 52 1.01 -1.37 -2.44
C ASP A 52 0.12 -1.13 -1.23
N PHE A 53 0.20 0.03 -0.60
CA PHE A 53 -0.60 0.37 0.57
C PHE A 53 -2.10 0.42 0.24
N ILE A 54 -2.46 0.96 -0.91
CA ILE A 54 -3.85 0.96 -1.38
C ILE A 54 -4.30 -0.47 -1.67
N ARG A 55 -3.53 -1.22 -2.44
CA ARG A 55 -3.85 -2.59 -2.85
C ARG A 55 -4.01 -3.54 -1.66
N LEU A 56 -3.17 -3.41 -0.66
CA LEU A 56 -3.17 -4.24 0.54
C LEU A 56 -4.09 -3.71 1.64
N GLY A 57 -4.76 -2.57 1.43
CA GLY A 57 -5.70 -1.99 2.37
C GLY A 57 -5.08 -1.42 3.64
N VAL A 58 -3.79 -1.09 3.62
CA VAL A 58 -3.05 -0.62 4.79
C VAL A 58 -2.65 0.86 4.72
N VAL A 59 -3.07 1.58 3.70
CA VAL A 59 -2.68 2.98 3.45
C VAL A 59 -2.97 3.90 4.63
N PHE A 60 -4.13 3.76 5.28
CA PHE A 60 -4.51 4.59 6.42
C PHE A 60 -3.73 4.27 7.69
N LYS A 61 -3.21 3.04 7.84
CA LYS A 61 -2.36 2.66 8.95
C LYS A 61 -0.91 3.09 8.76
N LYS A 62 -0.40 3.00 7.54
CA LYS A 62 1.02 3.20 7.23
C LYS A 62 1.37 4.63 6.88
N SER A 63 0.41 5.44 6.44
CA SER A 63 0.63 6.85 6.15
C SER A 63 0.29 7.72 7.35
N PRO A 64 1.27 8.44 7.95
CA PRO A 64 1.02 9.29 9.11
C PRO A 64 -0.02 10.39 8.87
N TYR A 65 -0.15 10.83 7.63
CA TYR A 65 -1.08 11.90 7.24
C TYR A 65 -2.53 11.44 7.07
N LEU A 66 -2.76 10.12 6.99
CA LEU A 66 -4.06 9.52 6.69
C LEU A 66 -4.65 8.76 7.88
N VAL A 67 -3.92 8.60 8.96
CA VAL A 67 -4.42 7.96 10.18
C VAL A 67 -5.64 8.71 10.70
N GLY A 68 -6.73 7.98 10.96
CA GLY A 68 -8.00 8.57 11.42
C GLY A 68 -8.94 9.02 10.29
N ARG A 69 -8.54 8.86 9.03
CA ARG A 69 -9.32 9.27 7.86
C ARG A 69 -9.86 8.09 7.04
N GLU A 70 -10.06 6.94 7.66
CA GLU A 70 -10.44 5.68 7.01
C GLU A 70 -11.79 5.75 6.30
N ASN A 71 -12.66 6.69 6.69
CA ASN A 71 -13.96 6.91 6.06
C ASN A 71 -13.89 7.80 4.80
N GLU A 72 -12.74 8.38 4.52
CA GLU A 72 -12.56 9.33 3.41
C GLU A 72 -11.85 8.65 2.23
N LEU A 73 -12.41 7.55 1.71
CA LEU A 73 -11.79 6.77 0.63
C LEU A 73 -11.50 7.58 -0.64
N ASN A 74 -12.25 8.65 -0.88
CA ASN A 74 -12.08 9.50 -2.05
C ASN A 74 -10.73 10.23 -2.08
N ILE A 75 -10.07 10.42 -0.93
CA ILE A 75 -8.74 11.03 -0.87
C ILE A 75 -7.65 10.17 -1.53
N LEU A 76 -7.92 8.89 -1.75
CA LEU A 76 -7.03 7.98 -2.49
C LEU A 76 -7.12 8.18 -4.00
N LEU A 77 -8.15 8.86 -4.48
CA LEU A 77 -8.36 9.18 -5.89
C LEU A 77 -7.78 10.57 -6.19
N TRP A 78 -7.35 10.74 -7.41
CA TRP A 78 -6.84 12.04 -7.84
C TRP A 78 -8.00 12.97 -8.22
N PRO A 79 -7.87 14.28 -7.95
CA PRO A 79 -8.84 15.24 -8.46
C PRO A 79 -8.74 15.38 -9.98
N VAL A 80 -9.84 15.72 -10.62
CA VAL A 80 -9.85 16.10 -12.03
C VAL A 80 -9.36 17.54 -12.15
N ALA A 81 -8.45 17.81 -13.09
CA ALA A 81 -7.96 19.16 -13.31
C ALA A 81 -9.10 20.12 -13.69
N GLN A 82 -9.15 21.28 -13.05
CA GLN A 82 -10.20 22.27 -13.29
C GLN A 82 -10.29 22.69 -14.78
N ALA A 83 -9.16 22.76 -15.47
CA ALA A 83 -9.12 23.03 -16.88
C ALA A 83 -9.91 22.01 -17.74
N SER A 84 -9.91 20.74 -17.34
CA SER A 84 -10.68 19.70 -18.02
C SER A 84 -12.18 19.85 -17.76
N ILE A 85 -12.56 20.16 -16.54
CA ILE A 85 -13.97 20.42 -16.15
C ILE A 85 -14.50 21.63 -16.93
N ASN A 86 -13.72 22.69 -17.03
CA ASN A 86 -14.11 23.92 -17.76
C ASN A 86 -14.33 23.67 -19.26
N LYS A 87 -13.62 22.70 -19.84
CA LYS A 87 -13.78 22.33 -21.26
C LYS A 87 -14.93 21.36 -21.51
N ASN A 88 -15.30 20.58 -20.51
CA ASN A 88 -16.38 19.61 -20.63
C ASN A 88 -17.22 19.58 -19.36
N PRO A 89 -18.39 20.28 -19.37
CA PRO A 89 -19.25 20.39 -18.19
C PRO A 89 -19.91 19.08 -17.76
N ASN A 90 -19.78 18.01 -18.55
CA ASN A 90 -20.25 16.67 -18.16
C ASN A 90 -19.26 15.93 -17.25
N ILE A 91 -18.05 16.45 -17.07
CA ILE A 91 -17.08 15.88 -16.14
C ILE A 91 -17.44 16.32 -14.73
N ILE A 92 -17.57 15.34 -13.83
CA ILE A 92 -17.86 15.55 -12.40
C ILE A 92 -16.54 15.41 -11.64
N GLN A 93 -16.30 16.35 -10.74
CA GLN A 93 -15.13 16.30 -9.85
C GLN A 93 -15.18 15.08 -8.93
N THR A 94 -14.02 14.52 -8.61
CA THR A 94 -13.91 13.51 -7.55
C THR A 94 -14.47 14.07 -6.24
N PRO A 95 -15.44 13.40 -5.59
CA PRO A 95 -16.01 13.89 -4.32
C PRO A 95 -14.93 14.19 -3.28
N GLY A 96 -15.07 15.29 -2.56
CA GLY A 96 -14.08 15.77 -1.59
C GLY A 96 -13.07 16.78 -2.14
N TYR A 97 -13.12 17.06 -3.45
CA TYR A 97 -12.31 18.08 -4.11
C TYR A 97 -13.19 19.18 -4.76
N ASP A 98 -14.38 19.31 -4.25
CA ASP A 98 -15.36 20.27 -4.73
C ASP A 98 -14.99 21.69 -4.26
N GLU A 99 -14.09 22.34 -5.01
CA GLU A 99 -13.82 23.77 -4.79
C GLU A 99 -13.09 24.40 -5.95
#